data_fed6f85610297570b047368186a0c429
#
_entry.id   fed6f85610297570b047368186a0c429
#
_cell.length_a   1.000
_cell.length_b   1.000
_cell.length_c   1.000
_cell.angle_alpha   90.00
_cell.angle_beta   90.00
_cell.angle_gamma   90.00
#
_symmetry.space_group_name_H-M   'P 1'
#
loop_
_entity.id
_entity.type
_entity.pdbx_description
1 polymer ?
#
loop_
_entity_poly.entity_id
_entity_poly.type
_entity_poly.pdbx_seq_one_letter_code
_entity_poly.pdbx_strand_id
1 'polypeptide(L)'
;MTERFDILVVGAGPAGIAAAVTAVASRKKVGLVDDNPVAGGQIWRAGAAQPVAALAWFERLAASSVARLQGWRVFDSPSQGVLRAEGNDGCRDLVYNQLVMATGARERFLPFPGWTLPNVMGAGGLDAMVRGGLPIAGKRVVVAGTGPLLLAVAAHLAKKGAKIVAICEQAPLHRFVPFCASLLGEPAKTKQGIEYALSTFGSKIHTGCWPVAANGDEMLQSVTLRRREKQWEVPCDYLACGFHLVPNLELPALMKCRIDNGFVAVDDLRQTSIAGIFCAGEPTGIGGVEMALLEGEIAGLAAAGKVIEAKRMARRRKRGLGFVRALSTVTELDPRLKQLATDKTLVCRCEDVSYGRLREHACWREAKLQTRCGMGPCQGRVCGPATEFLFGWKMDSTWSTIRPPLYPVLVSSLGDPDKLEFKSDSLALAGAQDQKEIQ
;
A
#
# COMPACT_ATOMS: atom_id res chain seq x y z
N MET A 1 -21.19 -12.68 13.94
CA MET A 1 -20.59 -14.05 14.10
C MET A 1 -19.15 -13.91 14.57
N THR A 2 -18.72 -14.75 15.53
CA THR A 2 -17.36 -14.72 16.11
C THR A 2 -16.56 -15.94 15.63
N GLU A 3 -15.37 -15.72 15.08
CA GLU A 3 -14.48 -16.80 14.66
C GLU A 3 -13.14 -16.72 15.43
N ARG A 4 -12.63 -17.87 15.88
CA ARG A 4 -11.44 -17.96 16.75
C ARG A 4 -10.26 -18.61 16.04
N PHE A 5 -9.06 -18.02 16.23
CA PHE A 5 -7.80 -18.49 15.67
C PHE A 5 -6.71 -18.52 16.76
N ASP A 6 -5.79 -19.46 16.65
CA ASP A 6 -4.55 -19.39 17.44
C ASP A 6 -3.66 -18.25 16.91
N ILE A 7 -3.58 -18.14 15.59
CA ILE A 7 -2.80 -17.11 14.90
C ILE A 7 -3.65 -16.50 13.80
N LEU A 8 -3.84 -15.19 13.84
CA LEU A 8 -4.49 -14.42 12.78
C LEU A 8 -3.44 -13.64 12.01
N VAL A 9 -3.49 -13.73 10.68
CA VAL A 9 -2.62 -12.96 9.78
C VAL A 9 -3.48 -11.97 9.00
N VAL A 10 -3.13 -10.68 9.02
CA VAL A 10 -3.82 -9.62 8.29
C VAL A 10 -2.98 -9.19 7.10
N GLY A 11 -3.53 -9.40 5.90
CA GLY A 11 -2.90 -9.13 4.60
C GLY A 11 -2.37 -10.39 3.93
N ALA A 12 -2.91 -10.72 2.75
CA ALA A 12 -2.51 -11.88 1.94
C ALA A 12 -1.52 -11.52 0.82
N GLY A 13 -0.64 -10.53 1.05
CA GLY A 13 0.55 -10.29 0.23
C GLY A 13 1.65 -11.32 0.52
N PRO A 14 2.84 -11.19 -0.12
CA PRO A 14 3.95 -12.13 0.06
C PRO A 14 4.30 -12.41 1.52
N ALA A 15 4.41 -11.36 2.35
CA ALA A 15 4.72 -11.52 3.78
C ALA A 15 3.64 -12.30 4.55
N GLY A 16 2.36 -11.98 4.29
CA GLY A 16 1.25 -12.65 4.96
C GLY A 16 1.06 -14.10 4.54
N ILE A 17 1.21 -14.40 3.25
CA ILE A 17 1.19 -15.78 2.74
C ILE A 17 2.31 -16.59 3.40
N ALA A 18 3.54 -16.05 3.42
CA ALA A 18 4.68 -16.72 4.03
C ALA A 18 4.46 -16.94 5.54
N ALA A 19 3.92 -15.93 6.26
CA ALA A 19 3.61 -16.06 7.68
C ALA A 19 2.55 -17.15 7.94
N ALA A 20 1.44 -17.13 7.20
CA ALA A 20 0.34 -18.08 7.39
C ALA A 20 0.75 -19.52 7.10
N VAL A 21 1.40 -19.76 5.94
CA VAL A 21 1.87 -21.10 5.53
C VAL A 21 2.91 -21.65 6.52
N THR A 22 3.78 -20.80 7.02
CA THR A 22 4.80 -21.22 7.99
C THR A 22 4.24 -21.49 9.36
N ALA A 23 3.29 -20.67 9.83
CA ALA A 23 2.64 -20.82 11.12
C ALA A 23 1.77 -22.11 11.19
N VAL A 24 1.01 -22.40 10.14
CA VAL A 24 0.11 -23.56 10.12
C VAL A 24 0.84 -24.91 10.21
N ALA A 25 2.11 -24.96 9.77
CA ALA A 25 2.96 -26.17 9.92
C ALA A 25 3.18 -26.58 11.39
N SER A 26 2.82 -25.72 12.35
CA SER A 26 2.87 -26.01 13.80
C SER A 26 1.55 -26.55 14.37
N ARG A 27 0.63 -27.00 13.53
CA ARG A 27 -0.71 -27.53 13.89
C ARG A 27 -1.58 -26.51 14.66
N LYS A 28 -1.33 -25.20 14.45
CA LYS A 28 -2.14 -24.11 14.97
C LYS A 28 -3.29 -23.81 14.01
N LYS A 29 -4.44 -23.38 14.55
CA LYS A 29 -5.53 -22.85 13.73
C LYS A 29 -5.16 -21.45 13.26
N VAL A 30 -4.82 -21.32 11.96
CA VAL A 30 -4.35 -20.07 11.36
C VAL A 30 -5.43 -19.49 10.46
N GLY A 31 -5.77 -18.20 10.67
CA GLY A 31 -6.61 -17.41 9.77
C GLY A 31 -5.74 -16.43 8.96
N LEU A 32 -6.08 -16.26 7.68
CA LEU A 32 -5.49 -15.26 6.78
C LEU A 32 -6.62 -14.39 6.24
N VAL A 33 -6.68 -13.13 6.68
CA VAL A 33 -7.70 -12.16 6.27
C VAL A 33 -7.10 -11.12 5.33
N ASP A 34 -7.81 -10.82 4.22
CA ASP A 34 -7.42 -9.81 3.23
C ASP A 34 -8.66 -9.19 2.59
N ASP A 35 -8.62 -7.89 2.33
CA ASP A 35 -9.72 -7.15 1.68
C ASP A 35 -9.83 -7.41 0.18
N ASN A 36 -8.83 -8.02 -0.43
CA ASN A 36 -8.90 -8.43 -1.83
C ASN A 36 -9.57 -9.80 -1.97
N PRO A 37 -10.32 -10.02 -3.06
CA PRO A 37 -10.97 -11.30 -3.31
C PRO A 37 -9.98 -12.42 -3.65
N VAL A 38 -8.73 -12.07 -4.00
CA VAL A 38 -7.67 -13.01 -4.36
C VAL A 38 -6.40 -12.68 -3.61
N ALA A 39 -5.74 -13.71 -3.06
CA ALA A 39 -4.43 -13.55 -2.41
C ALA A 39 -3.35 -13.10 -3.39
N GLY A 40 -2.28 -12.48 -2.88
CA GLY A 40 -1.14 -11.99 -3.66
C GLY A 40 -0.78 -10.53 -3.39
N GLY A 41 -1.65 -9.79 -2.71
CA GLY A 41 -1.46 -8.37 -2.40
C GLY A 41 -1.29 -7.53 -3.65
N GLN A 42 -0.44 -6.49 -3.60
CA GLN A 42 -0.25 -5.59 -4.73
C GLN A 42 0.69 -6.15 -5.81
N ILE A 43 1.67 -6.98 -5.42
CA ILE A 43 2.73 -7.40 -6.33
C ILE A 43 2.43 -8.71 -7.07
N TRP A 44 1.66 -9.62 -6.44
CA TRP A 44 1.27 -10.92 -6.99
C TRP A 44 -0.23 -10.99 -7.34
N ARG A 45 -0.88 -9.83 -7.45
CA ARG A 45 -2.30 -9.77 -7.83
C ARG A 45 -2.53 -10.51 -9.16
N ALA A 46 -3.61 -11.26 -9.24
CA ALA A 46 -3.96 -12.14 -10.34
C ALA A 46 -3.75 -11.51 -11.73
N GLY A 47 -3.04 -12.23 -12.58
CA GLY A 47 -2.81 -11.92 -13.97
C GLY A 47 -2.14 -13.12 -14.63
N ALA A 48 -2.23 -13.23 -15.96
CA ALA A 48 -1.86 -14.39 -16.76
C ALA A 48 -0.38 -14.85 -16.66
N ALA A 49 0.49 -14.11 -16.01
CA ALA A 49 1.91 -14.48 -15.86
C ALA A 49 2.39 -14.15 -14.45
N GLN A 50 2.18 -15.08 -13.53
CA GLN A 50 2.76 -15.02 -12.18
C GLN A 50 4.25 -15.40 -12.23
N PRO A 51 5.13 -14.73 -11.46
CA PRO A 51 6.50 -15.22 -11.28
C PRO A 51 6.51 -16.63 -10.69
N VAL A 52 7.44 -17.48 -11.13
CA VAL A 52 7.56 -18.88 -10.65
C VAL A 52 7.63 -18.94 -9.12
N ALA A 53 8.34 -17.99 -8.50
CA ALA A 53 8.43 -17.89 -7.03
C ALA A 53 7.05 -17.64 -6.38
N ALA A 54 6.16 -16.88 -7.00
CA ALA A 54 4.80 -16.67 -6.50
C ALA A 54 3.95 -17.94 -6.59
N LEU A 55 4.05 -18.70 -7.70
CA LEU A 55 3.31 -19.94 -7.90
C LEU A 55 3.60 -20.94 -6.77
N ALA A 56 4.87 -21.14 -6.44
CA ALA A 56 5.26 -22.06 -5.35
C ALA A 56 4.63 -21.66 -3.98
N TRP A 57 4.49 -20.36 -3.70
CA TRP A 57 3.82 -19.91 -2.48
C TRP A 57 2.31 -20.08 -2.53
N PHE A 58 1.68 -19.86 -3.67
CA PHE A 58 0.25 -20.14 -3.85
C PHE A 58 -0.07 -21.62 -3.73
N GLU A 59 0.75 -22.50 -4.31
CA GLU A 59 0.62 -23.96 -4.15
C GLU A 59 0.73 -24.38 -2.68
N ARG A 60 1.72 -23.85 -1.96
CA ARG A 60 1.88 -24.10 -0.52
C ARG A 60 0.65 -23.61 0.28
N LEU A 61 0.13 -22.41 -0.06
CA LEU A 61 -1.07 -21.88 0.58
C LEU A 61 -2.31 -22.75 0.26
N ALA A 62 -2.46 -23.18 -0.99
CA ALA A 62 -3.58 -24.02 -1.42
C ALA A 62 -3.56 -25.39 -0.75
N ALA A 63 -2.37 -25.98 -0.57
CA ALA A 63 -2.18 -27.27 0.09
C ALA A 63 -2.26 -27.19 1.63
N SER A 64 -2.31 -25.98 2.21
CA SER A 64 -2.33 -25.79 3.66
C SER A 64 -3.76 -25.79 4.24
N SER A 65 -3.85 -25.99 5.56
CA SER A 65 -5.10 -25.85 6.33
C SER A 65 -5.38 -24.42 6.81
N VAL A 66 -4.77 -23.42 6.19
CA VAL A 66 -5.02 -22.00 6.51
C VAL A 66 -6.45 -21.63 6.14
N ALA A 67 -7.22 -21.10 7.10
CA ALA A 67 -8.55 -20.55 6.85
C ALA A 67 -8.40 -19.20 6.13
N ARG A 68 -8.94 -19.10 4.91
CA ARG A 68 -8.80 -17.91 4.05
C ARG A 68 -10.06 -17.07 4.10
N LEU A 69 -9.96 -15.87 4.66
CA LEU A 69 -11.01 -14.85 4.73
C LEU A 69 -10.70 -13.76 3.70
N GLN A 70 -10.95 -14.07 2.42
CA GLN A 70 -10.74 -13.13 1.30
C GLN A 70 -11.98 -12.26 1.09
N GLY A 71 -11.77 -10.98 0.72
CA GLY A 71 -12.84 -9.99 0.63
C GLY A 71 -13.29 -9.47 2.00
N TRP A 72 -12.54 -9.76 3.07
CA TRP A 72 -12.81 -9.27 4.41
C TRP A 72 -11.85 -8.18 4.82
N ARG A 73 -12.37 -7.00 5.10
CA ARG A 73 -11.59 -5.81 5.48
C ARG A 73 -11.66 -5.57 6.98
N VAL A 74 -10.51 -5.63 7.63
CA VAL A 74 -10.39 -5.27 9.05
C VAL A 74 -10.51 -3.76 9.20
N PHE A 75 -11.45 -3.30 10.01
CA PHE A 75 -11.72 -1.88 10.19
C PHE A 75 -11.66 -1.40 11.65
N ASP A 76 -11.68 -2.32 12.62
CA ASP A 76 -11.68 -1.99 14.05
C ASP A 76 -10.95 -3.07 14.88
N SER A 77 -10.59 -2.69 16.09
CA SER A 77 -10.12 -3.56 17.18
C SER A 77 -10.88 -3.21 18.46
N PRO A 78 -12.09 -3.75 18.64
CA PRO A 78 -12.98 -3.36 19.73
C PRO A 78 -12.46 -3.74 21.11
N SER A 79 -11.60 -4.75 21.21
CA SER A 79 -10.94 -5.17 22.45
C SER A 79 -9.62 -5.88 22.15
N GLN A 80 -8.82 -6.09 23.19
CA GLN A 80 -7.58 -6.85 23.06
C GLN A 80 -7.89 -8.30 22.61
N GLY A 81 -7.14 -8.78 21.61
CA GLY A 81 -7.33 -10.11 21.05
C GLY A 81 -8.50 -10.23 20.06
N VAL A 82 -9.12 -9.12 19.68
CA VAL A 82 -10.25 -9.10 18.73
C VAL A 82 -10.01 -8.07 17.64
N LEU A 83 -10.15 -8.49 16.39
CA LEU A 83 -10.29 -7.59 15.24
C LEU A 83 -11.69 -7.72 14.67
N ARG A 84 -12.26 -6.61 14.24
CA ARG A 84 -13.55 -6.59 13.56
C ARG A 84 -13.35 -6.36 12.07
N ALA A 85 -13.97 -7.21 11.27
CA ALA A 85 -13.86 -7.17 9.82
C ALA A 85 -15.23 -7.15 9.16
N GLU A 86 -15.33 -6.44 8.02
CA GLU A 86 -16.49 -6.38 7.15
C GLU A 86 -16.20 -7.12 5.85
N GLY A 87 -17.15 -7.91 5.39
CA GLY A 87 -17.15 -8.60 4.10
C GLY A 87 -18.52 -8.53 3.45
N ASN A 88 -18.69 -9.18 2.30
CA ASN A 88 -19.97 -9.19 1.59
C ASN A 88 -21.12 -9.77 2.41
N ASP A 89 -20.80 -10.68 3.34
CA ASP A 89 -21.79 -11.37 4.20
C ASP A 89 -22.03 -10.62 5.53
N GLY A 90 -21.59 -9.38 5.66
CA GLY A 90 -21.75 -8.55 6.85
C GLY A 90 -20.47 -8.39 7.69
N CYS A 91 -20.62 -8.35 9.02
CA CYS A 91 -19.55 -8.09 9.96
C CYS A 91 -19.20 -9.34 10.79
N ARG A 92 -17.90 -9.52 11.10
CA ARG A 92 -17.40 -10.61 11.96
C ARG A 92 -16.37 -10.11 12.96
N ASP A 93 -16.37 -10.69 14.15
CA ASP A 93 -15.31 -10.55 15.12
C ASP A 93 -14.34 -11.73 15.01
N LEU A 94 -13.07 -11.42 14.74
CA LEU A 94 -11.98 -12.37 14.58
C LEU A 94 -11.14 -12.36 15.86
N VAL A 95 -11.30 -13.40 16.66
CA VAL A 95 -10.60 -13.56 17.94
C VAL A 95 -9.28 -14.30 17.71
N TYR A 96 -8.21 -13.82 18.29
CA TYR A 96 -6.88 -14.39 18.10
C TYR A 96 -6.07 -14.43 19.41
N ASN A 97 -5.14 -15.42 19.49
CA ASN A 97 -4.14 -15.47 20.55
C ASN A 97 -2.85 -14.73 20.12
N GLN A 98 -2.47 -14.83 18.83
CA GLN A 98 -1.33 -14.14 18.22
C GLN A 98 -1.78 -13.46 16.94
N LEU A 99 -1.23 -12.28 16.66
CA LEU A 99 -1.53 -11.50 15.46
C LEU A 99 -0.27 -11.25 14.66
N VAL A 100 -0.31 -11.48 13.33
CA VAL A 100 0.73 -11.06 12.39
C VAL A 100 0.13 -10.02 11.45
N MET A 101 0.64 -8.79 11.51
CA MET A 101 0.24 -7.73 10.59
C MET A 101 1.20 -7.69 9.39
N ALA A 102 0.65 -7.95 8.20
CA ALA A 102 1.35 -7.93 6.91
C ALA A 102 0.61 -6.98 5.94
N THR A 103 0.26 -5.79 6.42
CA THR A 103 -0.62 -4.83 5.76
C THR A 103 -0.02 -4.17 4.51
N GLY A 104 1.27 -4.41 4.21
CA GLY A 104 1.95 -3.95 3.01
C GLY A 104 2.16 -2.44 2.96
N ALA A 105 2.26 -1.91 1.75
CA ALA A 105 2.47 -0.50 1.46
C ALA A 105 1.63 -0.05 0.27
N ARG A 106 1.51 1.24 0.09
CA ARG A 106 0.85 1.91 -1.04
C ARG A 106 1.78 2.90 -1.72
N GLU A 107 1.47 3.30 -2.93
CA GLU A 107 2.26 4.29 -3.66
C GLU A 107 2.12 5.68 -3.05
N ARG A 108 3.23 6.42 -3.03
CA ARG A 108 3.24 7.84 -2.72
C ARG A 108 2.94 8.64 -3.97
N PHE A 109 1.94 9.51 -3.88
CA PHE A 109 1.67 10.54 -4.86
C PHE A 109 2.25 11.88 -4.40
N LEU A 110 2.81 12.63 -5.34
CA LEU A 110 3.17 14.02 -5.13
C LEU A 110 2.29 14.88 -6.04
N PRO A 111 1.57 15.87 -5.49
CA PRO A 111 0.71 16.74 -6.27
C PRO A 111 1.55 17.72 -7.11
N PHE A 112 1.20 17.83 -8.39
CA PHE A 112 1.70 18.81 -9.34
C PHE A 112 0.55 19.26 -10.26
N PRO A 113 0.61 20.37 -10.99
CA PRO A 113 -0.43 20.82 -11.88
C PRO A 113 -0.90 19.71 -12.84
N GLY A 114 -2.20 19.43 -12.89
CA GLY A 114 -2.80 18.42 -13.74
C GLY A 114 -2.67 16.97 -13.27
N TRP A 115 -2.07 16.67 -12.11
CA TRP A 115 -1.93 15.27 -11.64
C TRP A 115 -3.25 14.54 -11.40
N THR A 116 -4.35 15.26 -11.35
CA THR A 116 -5.71 14.71 -11.17
C THR A 116 -6.42 14.40 -12.48
N LEU A 117 -5.84 14.74 -13.62
CA LEU A 117 -6.41 14.40 -14.93
C LEU A 117 -6.58 12.89 -15.09
N PRO A 118 -7.66 12.44 -15.75
CA PRO A 118 -7.79 11.07 -16.19
C PRO A 118 -6.52 10.62 -16.96
N ASN A 119 -6.09 9.36 -16.76
CA ASN A 119 -4.87 8.76 -17.28
C ASN A 119 -3.56 9.22 -16.62
N VAL A 120 -3.61 10.09 -15.60
CA VAL A 120 -2.50 10.28 -14.65
C VAL A 120 -2.72 9.32 -13.47
N MET A 121 -1.87 8.33 -13.32
CA MET A 121 -2.10 7.19 -12.42
C MET A 121 -0.83 6.85 -11.64
N GLY A 122 -0.99 6.11 -10.53
CA GLY A 122 0.13 5.46 -9.88
C GLY A 122 0.79 4.43 -10.80
N ALA A 123 2.11 4.28 -10.72
CA ALA A 123 2.84 3.33 -11.58
C ALA A 123 2.36 1.89 -11.35
N GLY A 124 2.26 1.44 -10.10
CA GLY A 124 1.70 0.14 -9.76
C GLY A 124 0.18 0.09 -9.98
N GLY A 125 -0.52 1.21 -9.84
CA GLY A 125 -1.94 1.32 -10.15
C GLY A 125 -2.24 1.05 -11.63
N LEU A 126 -1.51 1.70 -12.53
CA LEU A 126 -1.62 1.44 -13.97
C LEU A 126 -1.25 0.00 -14.33
N ASP A 127 -0.15 -0.51 -13.75
CA ASP A 127 0.27 -1.91 -13.94
C ASP A 127 -0.82 -2.89 -13.50
N ALA A 128 -1.45 -2.65 -12.37
CA ALA A 128 -2.55 -3.48 -11.86
C ALA A 128 -3.78 -3.44 -12.79
N MET A 129 -4.15 -2.28 -13.30
CA MET A 129 -5.26 -2.15 -14.26
C MET A 129 -4.98 -2.85 -15.58
N VAL A 130 -3.75 -2.77 -16.11
CA VAL A 130 -3.34 -3.48 -17.32
C VAL A 130 -3.36 -5.00 -17.12
N ARG A 131 -2.95 -5.48 -15.94
CA ARG A 131 -3.11 -6.90 -15.57
C ARG A 131 -4.58 -7.30 -15.47
N GLY A 132 -5.45 -6.39 -15.04
CA GLY A 132 -6.90 -6.56 -14.97
C GLY A 132 -7.63 -6.44 -16.32
N GLY A 133 -6.90 -6.17 -17.41
CA GLY A 133 -7.48 -6.13 -18.76
C GLY A 133 -7.59 -4.75 -19.39
N LEU A 134 -7.07 -3.68 -18.77
CA LEU A 134 -7.04 -2.36 -19.39
C LEU A 134 -6.22 -2.42 -20.71
N PRO A 135 -6.79 -2.06 -21.87
CA PRO A 135 -6.08 -2.10 -23.14
C PRO A 135 -5.01 -0.99 -23.19
N ILE A 136 -3.73 -1.39 -23.28
CA ILE A 136 -2.59 -0.47 -23.31
C ILE A 136 -1.78 -0.55 -24.60
N ALA A 137 -2.05 -1.54 -25.46
CA ALA A 137 -1.31 -1.75 -26.70
C ALA A 137 -1.37 -0.50 -27.59
N GLY A 138 -0.21 -0.08 -28.10
CA GLY A 138 -0.06 1.10 -28.96
C GLY A 138 -0.13 2.45 -28.22
N LYS A 139 -0.54 2.50 -26.96
CA LYS A 139 -0.63 3.73 -26.16
C LYS A 139 0.76 4.24 -25.79
N ARG A 140 0.94 5.55 -25.83
CA ARG A 140 2.18 6.25 -25.43
C ARG A 140 2.17 6.43 -23.92
N VAL A 141 3.16 5.89 -23.23
CA VAL A 141 3.25 5.94 -21.75
C VAL A 141 4.55 6.63 -21.34
N VAL A 142 4.43 7.61 -20.44
CA VAL A 142 5.55 8.14 -19.67
C VAL A 142 5.51 7.49 -18.29
N VAL A 143 6.64 6.96 -17.82
CA VAL A 143 6.81 6.40 -16.48
C VAL A 143 7.74 7.32 -15.71
N ALA A 144 7.29 7.87 -14.57
CA ALA A 144 8.04 8.89 -13.83
C ALA A 144 7.99 8.66 -12.32
N GLY A 145 9.05 9.03 -11.60
CA GLY A 145 9.09 8.92 -10.16
C GLY A 145 10.45 8.51 -9.61
N THR A 146 10.50 7.45 -8.78
CA THR A 146 11.77 6.99 -8.19
C THR A 146 11.81 5.48 -7.96
N GLY A 147 13.00 4.94 -8.17
CA GLY A 147 13.39 3.58 -7.80
C GLY A 147 13.14 2.51 -8.84
N PRO A 148 13.62 1.28 -8.57
CA PRO A 148 13.60 0.16 -9.52
C PRO A 148 12.20 -0.25 -9.99
N LEU A 149 11.15 0.10 -9.23
CA LEU A 149 9.76 -0.18 -9.61
C LEU A 149 9.39 0.46 -10.96
N LEU A 150 9.96 1.63 -11.28
CA LEU A 150 9.68 2.30 -12.55
C LEU A 150 10.09 1.44 -13.75
N LEU A 151 11.28 0.82 -13.69
CA LEU A 151 11.76 -0.07 -14.74
C LEU A 151 10.91 -1.34 -14.85
N ALA A 152 10.51 -1.92 -13.71
CA ALA A 152 9.63 -3.08 -13.68
C ALA A 152 8.27 -2.81 -14.33
N VAL A 153 7.66 -1.68 -13.99
CA VAL A 153 6.39 -1.24 -14.57
C VAL A 153 6.55 -0.95 -16.06
N ALA A 154 7.56 -0.16 -16.46
CA ALA A 154 7.82 0.15 -17.85
C ALA A 154 8.03 -1.12 -18.70
N ALA A 155 8.83 -2.08 -18.20
CA ALA A 155 9.07 -3.36 -18.88
C ALA A 155 7.79 -4.19 -19.03
N HIS A 156 6.94 -4.23 -17.99
CA HIS A 156 5.68 -4.97 -18.07
C HIS A 156 4.71 -4.31 -19.05
N LEU A 157 4.54 -2.99 -19.01
CA LEU A 157 3.69 -2.25 -19.93
C LEU A 157 4.18 -2.40 -21.39
N ALA A 158 5.50 -2.34 -21.63
CA ALA A 158 6.10 -2.59 -22.94
C ALA A 158 5.78 -4.01 -23.46
N LYS A 159 5.88 -5.05 -22.60
CA LYS A 159 5.49 -6.43 -22.93
C LYS A 159 4.00 -6.57 -23.28
N LYS A 160 3.16 -5.67 -22.77
CA LYS A 160 1.73 -5.57 -23.11
C LYS A 160 1.45 -4.69 -24.34
N GLY A 161 2.50 -4.26 -25.06
CA GLY A 161 2.40 -3.52 -26.30
C GLY A 161 2.32 -1.99 -26.12
N ALA A 162 2.52 -1.45 -24.93
CA ALA A 162 2.62 -0.01 -24.73
C ALA A 162 3.90 0.55 -25.36
N LYS A 163 3.83 1.78 -25.87
CA LYS A 163 4.99 2.55 -26.35
C LYS A 163 5.53 3.39 -25.19
N ILE A 164 6.62 2.94 -24.55
CA ILE A 164 7.25 3.70 -23.48
C ILE A 164 8.05 4.84 -24.11
N VAL A 165 7.54 6.07 -24.01
CA VAL A 165 8.14 7.24 -24.66
C VAL A 165 9.22 7.91 -23.79
N ALA A 166 9.11 7.80 -22.47
CA ALA A 166 10.15 8.22 -21.55
C ALA A 166 10.03 7.49 -20.20
N ILE A 167 11.19 7.28 -19.55
CA ILE A 167 11.30 6.83 -18.16
C ILE A 167 12.08 7.92 -17.43
N CYS A 168 11.45 8.57 -16.43
CA CYS A 168 11.99 9.71 -15.72
C CYS A 168 12.23 9.34 -14.25
N GLU A 169 13.48 9.11 -13.90
CA GLU A 169 13.93 8.86 -12.53
C GLU A 169 14.36 10.20 -11.88
N GLN A 170 13.74 10.53 -10.74
CA GLN A 170 14.07 11.78 -10.04
C GLN A 170 15.48 11.78 -9.42
N ALA A 171 15.98 10.61 -9.01
CA ALA A 171 17.29 10.50 -8.44
C ALA A 171 18.38 10.81 -9.50
N PRO A 172 19.40 11.58 -9.16
CA PRO A 172 20.53 11.78 -10.05
C PRO A 172 21.40 10.52 -10.13
N LEU A 173 22.10 10.35 -11.26
CA LEU A 173 22.82 9.11 -11.59
C LEU A 173 23.80 8.67 -10.49
N HIS A 174 24.47 9.59 -9.81
CA HIS A 174 25.44 9.25 -8.77
C HIS A 174 24.84 8.51 -7.56
N ARG A 175 23.54 8.71 -7.25
CA ARG A 175 22.86 7.99 -6.18
C ARG A 175 22.65 6.51 -6.49
N PHE A 176 22.75 6.10 -7.76
CA PHE A 176 22.67 4.69 -8.16
C PHE A 176 23.95 3.91 -7.92
N VAL A 177 25.10 4.57 -7.74
CA VAL A 177 26.38 3.85 -7.55
C VAL A 177 26.35 2.89 -6.37
N PRO A 178 25.95 3.27 -5.15
CA PRO A 178 25.84 2.32 -4.04
C PRO A 178 24.81 1.21 -4.29
N PHE A 179 23.72 1.54 -4.97
CA PHE A 179 22.68 0.57 -5.33
C PHE A 179 23.21 -0.46 -6.33
N CYS A 180 23.88 -0.02 -7.40
CA CYS A 180 24.52 -0.93 -8.37
C CYS A 180 25.59 -1.80 -7.70
N ALA A 181 26.39 -1.24 -6.80
CA ALA A 181 27.36 -2.00 -6.03
C ALA A 181 26.70 -3.09 -5.16
N SER A 182 25.53 -2.79 -4.57
CA SER A 182 24.79 -3.78 -3.77
C SER A 182 24.23 -4.94 -4.61
N LEU A 183 24.02 -4.75 -5.90
CA LEU A 183 23.53 -5.79 -6.82
C LEU A 183 24.61 -6.84 -7.13
N LEU A 184 25.91 -6.53 -6.97
CA LEU A 184 27.00 -7.49 -7.21
C LEU A 184 26.89 -8.73 -6.30
N GLY A 185 26.29 -8.58 -5.10
CA GLY A 185 26.00 -9.68 -4.18
C GLY A 185 24.66 -10.40 -4.43
N GLU A 186 23.89 -9.98 -5.44
CA GLU A 186 22.51 -10.42 -5.67
C GLU A 186 22.28 -10.78 -7.17
N PRO A 187 22.84 -11.91 -7.64
CA PRO A 187 22.85 -12.24 -9.08
C PRO A 187 21.46 -12.34 -9.70
N ALA A 188 20.46 -12.81 -8.94
CA ALA A 188 19.07 -12.89 -9.43
C ALA A 188 18.47 -11.49 -9.69
N LYS A 189 18.73 -10.53 -8.82
CA LYS A 189 18.27 -9.13 -8.98
C LYS A 189 19.03 -8.44 -10.10
N THR A 190 20.31 -8.71 -10.25
CA THR A 190 21.14 -8.21 -11.37
C THR A 190 20.58 -8.68 -12.70
N LYS A 191 20.31 -9.99 -12.84
CA LYS A 191 19.70 -10.57 -14.04
C LYS A 191 18.35 -9.90 -14.33
N GLN A 192 17.49 -9.76 -13.32
CA GLN A 192 16.19 -9.12 -13.46
C GLN A 192 16.30 -7.65 -13.91
N GLY A 193 17.26 -6.90 -13.36
CA GLY A 193 17.54 -5.53 -13.77
C GLY A 193 17.97 -5.42 -15.23
N ILE A 194 18.82 -6.34 -15.71
CA ILE A 194 19.24 -6.42 -17.12
C ILE A 194 18.03 -6.76 -18.02
N GLU A 195 17.18 -7.71 -17.63
CA GLU A 195 15.96 -8.06 -18.39
C GLU A 195 15.01 -6.88 -18.53
N TYR A 196 14.84 -6.08 -17.47
CA TYR A 196 14.03 -4.85 -17.52
C TYR A 196 14.65 -3.81 -18.44
N ALA A 197 15.95 -3.60 -18.36
CA ALA A 197 16.65 -2.65 -19.24
C ALA A 197 16.52 -3.05 -20.73
N LEU A 198 16.66 -4.33 -21.04
CA LEU A 198 16.48 -4.86 -22.40
C LEU A 198 15.03 -4.71 -22.86
N SER A 199 14.05 -4.96 -22.00
CA SER A 199 12.62 -4.82 -22.34
C SER A 199 12.19 -3.38 -22.59
N THR A 200 12.96 -2.40 -22.12
CA THR A 200 12.74 -0.98 -22.32
C THR A 200 13.72 -0.35 -23.31
N PHE A 201 14.43 -1.21 -24.07
CA PHE A 201 15.38 -0.76 -25.09
C PHE A 201 14.67 0.13 -26.11
N GLY A 202 15.29 1.28 -26.43
CA GLY A 202 14.69 2.31 -27.29
C GLY A 202 13.88 3.38 -26.55
N SER A 203 13.52 3.17 -25.27
CA SER A 203 12.92 4.22 -24.44
C SER A 203 13.97 5.24 -23.99
N LYS A 204 13.56 6.51 -23.89
CA LYS A 204 14.44 7.57 -23.36
C LYS A 204 14.46 7.53 -21.83
N ILE A 205 15.58 7.11 -21.24
CA ILE A 205 15.76 7.08 -19.79
C ILE A 205 16.45 8.38 -19.36
N HIS A 206 15.82 9.11 -18.45
CA HIS A 206 16.32 10.36 -17.89
C HIS A 206 16.48 10.24 -16.37
N THR A 207 17.67 10.54 -15.84
CA THR A 207 17.93 10.65 -14.40
C THR A 207 17.98 12.12 -13.99
N GLY A 208 17.62 12.43 -12.75
CA GLY A 208 17.43 13.81 -12.28
C GLY A 208 16.28 14.51 -13.01
N CYS A 209 15.24 13.74 -13.36
CA CYS A 209 14.11 14.18 -14.19
C CYS A 209 12.78 13.81 -13.55
N TRP A 210 11.81 14.72 -13.58
CA TRP A 210 10.47 14.50 -13.04
C TRP A 210 9.41 15.31 -13.77
N PRO A 211 8.12 14.93 -13.70
CA PRO A 211 7.02 15.70 -14.24
C PRO A 211 6.80 16.97 -13.40
N VAL A 212 6.52 18.09 -14.06
CA VAL A 212 6.16 19.36 -13.42
C VAL A 212 4.73 19.78 -13.74
N ALA A 213 4.16 19.29 -14.82
CA ALA A 213 2.75 19.46 -15.17
C ALA A 213 2.25 18.32 -16.06
N ALA A 214 1.00 17.94 -15.89
CA ALA A 214 0.26 17.13 -16.84
C ALA A 214 -0.73 18.05 -17.55
N ASN A 215 -0.76 17.98 -18.88
CA ASN A 215 -1.52 18.89 -19.72
C ASN A 215 -2.63 18.13 -20.47
N GLY A 216 -3.78 18.76 -20.62
CA GLY A 216 -4.96 18.27 -21.30
C GLY A 216 -6.21 18.89 -20.72
N ASP A 217 -7.30 18.80 -21.44
CA ASP A 217 -8.60 19.34 -21.02
C ASP A 217 -9.40 18.28 -20.23
N GLU A 218 -9.97 17.31 -20.90
CA GLU A 218 -10.76 16.24 -20.25
C GLU A 218 -9.90 15.05 -19.79
N MET A 219 -8.77 14.82 -20.46
CA MET A 219 -7.82 13.75 -20.16
C MET A 219 -6.40 14.18 -20.50
N LEU A 220 -5.44 13.40 -20.03
CA LEU A 220 -4.03 13.62 -20.33
C LEU A 220 -3.74 13.58 -21.83
N GLN A 221 -3.04 14.59 -22.35
CA GLN A 221 -2.55 14.69 -23.73
C GLN A 221 -1.03 14.75 -23.81
N SER A 222 -0.41 15.38 -22.80
CA SER A 222 1.03 15.49 -22.70
C SER A 222 1.48 15.70 -21.26
N VAL A 223 2.80 15.56 -21.02
CA VAL A 223 3.44 15.86 -19.75
C VAL A 223 4.61 16.80 -19.96
N THR A 224 4.69 17.83 -19.13
CA THR A 224 5.88 18.68 -19.06
C THR A 224 6.89 18.06 -18.09
N LEU A 225 8.05 17.72 -18.60
CA LEU A 225 9.17 17.15 -17.85
C LEU A 225 10.21 18.22 -17.55
N ARG A 226 10.86 18.09 -16.40
CA ARG A 226 11.99 18.95 -15.99
C ARG A 226 13.22 18.14 -15.66
N ARG A 227 14.37 18.57 -16.20
CA ARG A 227 15.69 18.06 -15.83
C ARG A 227 16.64 19.26 -15.66
N ARG A 228 17.09 19.51 -14.44
CA ARG A 228 17.81 20.74 -14.08
C ARG A 228 16.95 21.97 -14.46
N GLU A 229 17.48 22.88 -15.26
CA GLU A 229 16.78 24.09 -15.73
C GLU A 229 15.97 23.87 -17.03
N LYS A 230 16.21 22.75 -17.71
CA LYS A 230 15.52 22.46 -18.98
C LYS A 230 14.16 21.85 -18.72
N GLN A 231 13.14 22.40 -19.38
CA GLN A 231 11.80 21.83 -19.45
C GLN A 231 11.45 21.54 -20.91
N TRP A 232 10.67 20.47 -21.12
CA TRP A 232 10.14 20.11 -22.43
C TRP A 232 8.85 19.32 -22.27
N GLU A 233 8.03 19.36 -23.29
CA GLU A 233 6.77 18.65 -23.32
C GLU A 233 6.91 17.32 -24.06
N VAL A 234 6.22 16.28 -23.57
CA VAL A 234 6.20 14.95 -24.17
C VAL A 234 4.74 14.53 -24.35
N PRO A 235 4.27 14.38 -25.61
CA PRO A 235 2.94 13.84 -25.87
C PRO A 235 2.80 12.40 -25.37
N CYS A 236 1.76 12.14 -24.56
CA CYS A 236 1.49 10.81 -24.02
C CYS A 236 0.01 10.60 -23.73
N ASP A 237 -0.40 9.34 -23.73
CA ASP A 237 -1.78 8.93 -23.45
C ASP A 237 -1.96 8.53 -21.99
N TYR A 238 -0.88 8.11 -21.32
CA TYR A 238 -0.82 7.77 -19.90
C TYR A 238 0.45 8.30 -19.26
N LEU A 239 0.33 8.76 -18.01
CA LEU A 239 1.44 9.09 -17.12
C LEU A 239 1.37 8.19 -15.89
N ALA A 240 2.35 7.29 -15.75
CA ALA A 240 2.51 6.40 -14.61
C ALA A 240 3.48 7.02 -13.59
N CYS A 241 2.99 7.52 -12.46
CA CYS A 241 3.79 8.18 -11.43
C CYS A 241 4.01 7.27 -10.22
N GLY A 242 5.27 7.11 -9.76
CA GLY A 242 5.61 6.34 -8.57
C GLY A 242 6.72 7.01 -7.76
N PHE A 243 6.36 7.75 -6.72
CA PHE A 243 7.32 8.44 -5.84
C PHE A 243 7.61 7.63 -4.58
N HIS A 244 8.03 6.37 -4.77
CA HIS A 244 8.28 5.40 -3.71
C HIS A 244 6.98 4.89 -3.03
N LEU A 245 7.15 4.08 -1.99
CA LEU A 245 6.05 3.47 -1.24
C LEU A 245 5.89 4.10 0.13
N VAL A 246 4.68 4.03 0.66
CA VAL A 246 4.32 4.44 2.02
C VAL A 246 3.73 3.22 2.73
N PRO A 247 4.25 2.84 3.91
CA PRO A 247 3.72 1.74 4.69
C PRO A 247 2.25 1.95 5.09
N ASN A 248 1.48 0.88 5.13
CA ASN A 248 0.12 0.91 5.66
C ASN A 248 0.18 0.73 7.18
N LEU A 249 0.14 1.84 7.90
CA LEU A 249 0.34 1.91 9.34
C LEU A 249 -0.95 2.07 10.14
N GLU A 250 -2.10 2.13 9.49
CA GLU A 250 -3.37 2.44 10.15
C GLU A 250 -3.73 1.38 11.19
N LEU A 251 -3.65 0.09 10.85
CA LEU A 251 -3.90 -1.00 11.79
C LEU A 251 -2.83 -1.09 12.89
N PRO A 252 -1.52 -1.09 12.58
CA PRO A 252 -0.48 -1.00 13.61
C PRO A 252 -0.66 0.17 14.57
N ALA A 253 -1.05 1.32 14.07
CA ALA A 253 -1.30 2.51 14.90
C ALA A 253 -2.57 2.35 15.76
N LEU A 254 -3.67 1.84 15.23
CA LEU A 254 -4.87 1.51 16.00
C LEU A 254 -4.53 0.53 17.13
N MET A 255 -3.67 -0.46 16.87
CA MET A 255 -3.17 -1.43 17.85
C MET A 255 -2.14 -0.86 18.82
N LYS A 256 -1.80 0.44 18.72
CA LYS A 256 -0.81 1.15 19.57
C LYS A 256 0.61 0.56 19.48
N CYS A 257 0.99 -0.04 18.35
CA CYS A 257 2.37 -0.47 18.10
C CYS A 257 3.30 0.74 17.96
N ARG A 258 4.51 0.69 18.51
CA ARG A 258 5.48 1.77 18.34
C ARG A 258 5.85 1.92 16.86
N ILE A 259 5.82 3.17 16.38
CA ILE A 259 6.20 3.54 15.02
C ILE A 259 7.44 4.43 15.11
N ASP A 260 8.53 4.00 14.49
CA ASP A 260 9.80 4.72 14.45
C ASP A 260 10.14 5.06 13.00
N ASN A 261 10.43 6.32 12.69
CA ASN A 261 10.80 6.77 11.36
C ASN A 261 9.82 6.35 10.25
N GLY A 262 8.52 6.33 10.54
CA GLY A 262 7.49 5.95 9.57
C GLY A 262 7.32 4.44 9.33
N PHE A 263 7.90 3.59 10.19
CA PHE A 263 7.77 2.13 10.13
C PHE A 263 7.41 1.56 11.50
N VAL A 264 6.77 0.40 11.51
CA VAL A 264 6.49 -0.34 12.75
C VAL A 264 7.80 -0.83 13.35
N ALA A 265 8.09 -0.43 14.59
CA ALA A 265 9.25 -0.91 15.33
C ALA A 265 9.05 -2.36 15.75
N VAL A 266 9.99 -3.22 15.34
CA VAL A 266 9.96 -4.65 15.63
C VAL A 266 11.35 -5.15 16.04
N ASP A 267 11.36 -6.22 16.83
CA ASP A 267 12.59 -6.94 17.15
C ASP A 267 13.08 -7.88 16.02
N ASP A 268 14.14 -8.64 16.26
CA ASP A 268 14.67 -9.60 15.29
C ASP A 268 13.67 -10.73 14.94
N LEU A 269 12.70 -11.02 15.79
CA LEU A 269 11.63 -12.00 15.59
C LEU A 269 10.35 -11.41 14.99
N ARG A 270 10.41 -10.14 14.60
CA ARG A 270 9.27 -9.38 14.06
C ARG A 270 8.18 -9.08 15.07
N GLN A 271 8.44 -9.26 16.38
CA GLN A 271 7.51 -8.85 17.42
C GLN A 271 7.50 -7.33 17.56
N THR A 272 6.32 -6.75 17.66
CA THR A 272 6.12 -5.31 17.89
C THR A 272 6.34 -4.94 19.36
N SER A 273 6.11 -3.67 19.70
CA SER A 273 6.10 -3.23 21.10
C SER A 273 4.97 -3.84 21.95
N ILE A 274 4.04 -4.55 21.33
CA ILE A 274 2.89 -5.19 21.99
C ILE A 274 3.11 -6.70 21.95
N ALA A 275 3.08 -7.33 23.11
CA ALA A 275 3.26 -8.78 23.25
C ALA A 275 2.19 -9.54 22.45
N GLY A 276 2.61 -10.58 21.72
CA GLY A 276 1.72 -11.39 20.90
C GLY A 276 1.30 -10.77 19.56
N ILE A 277 1.81 -9.56 19.26
CA ILE A 277 1.58 -8.89 17.98
C ILE A 277 2.89 -8.75 17.22
N PHE A 278 2.91 -9.30 16.00
CA PHE A 278 4.05 -9.29 15.08
C PHE A 278 3.71 -8.42 13.87
N CYS A 279 4.75 -7.92 13.20
CA CYS A 279 4.59 -7.17 11.96
C CYS A 279 5.69 -7.55 10.97
N ALA A 280 5.34 -7.77 9.69
CA ALA A 280 6.26 -8.25 8.68
C ALA A 280 6.02 -7.61 7.31
N GLY A 281 7.08 -7.52 6.51
CA GLY A 281 7.07 -6.94 5.17
C GLY A 281 7.14 -5.42 5.20
N GLU A 282 6.58 -4.79 4.18
CA GLU A 282 6.72 -3.34 3.92
C GLU A 282 6.36 -2.41 5.10
N PRO A 283 5.45 -2.77 6.04
CA PRO A 283 5.20 -1.93 7.21
C PRO A 283 6.40 -1.78 8.15
N THR A 284 7.38 -2.67 8.07
CA THR A 284 8.60 -2.66 8.91
C THR A 284 9.85 -2.18 8.16
N GLY A 285 9.71 -1.86 6.87
CA GLY A 285 10.76 -1.37 6.00
C GLY A 285 10.53 -1.79 4.54
N ILE A 286 10.73 -0.86 3.61
CA ILE A 286 10.56 -1.14 2.18
C ILE A 286 11.75 -1.95 1.68
N GLY A 287 11.58 -3.27 1.60
CA GLY A 287 12.66 -4.22 1.29
C GLY A 287 12.45 -5.07 0.04
N GLY A 288 11.26 -4.97 -0.55
CA GLY A 288 10.86 -5.79 -1.70
C GLY A 288 10.44 -7.21 -1.33
N VAL A 289 10.02 -7.97 -2.35
CA VAL A 289 9.31 -9.25 -2.17
C VAL A 289 10.10 -10.31 -1.40
N GLU A 290 11.40 -10.44 -1.66
CA GLU A 290 12.24 -11.45 -0.98
C GLU A 290 12.39 -11.16 0.51
N MET A 291 12.58 -9.88 0.87
CA MET A 291 12.63 -9.45 2.26
C MET A 291 11.26 -9.65 2.94
N ALA A 292 10.18 -9.31 2.25
CA ALA A 292 8.82 -9.49 2.74
C ALA A 292 8.50 -10.97 3.03
N LEU A 293 8.88 -11.89 2.14
CA LEU A 293 8.73 -13.33 2.35
C LEU A 293 9.52 -13.81 3.58
N LEU A 294 10.78 -13.43 3.66
CA LEU A 294 11.66 -13.84 4.76
C LEU A 294 11.16 -13.30 6.12
N GLU A 295 10.69 -12.06 6.15
CA GLU A 295 10.10 -11.48 7.37
C GLU A 295 8.78 -12.15 7.74
N GLY A 296 7.97 -12.51 6.73
CA GLY A 296 6.75 -13.29 6.94
C GLY A 296 7.04 -14.66 7.56
N GLU A 297 8.02 -15.40 7.02
CA GLU A 297 8.46 -16.68 7.60
C GLU A 297 8.92 -16.52 9.06
N ILE A 298 9.73 -15.49 9.36
CA ILE A 298 10.20 -15.21 10.73
C ILE A 298 9.01 -14.95 11.65
N ALA A 299 8.08 -14.07 11.26
CA ALA A 299 6.91 -13.72 12.06
C ALA A 299 5.99 -14.94 12.28
N GLY A 300 5.76 -15.75 11.24
CA GLY A 300 4.96 -16.98 11.33
C GLY A 300 5.55 -18.01 12.28
N LEU A 301 6.88 -18.24 12.20
CA LEU A 301 7.60 -19.12 13.12
C LEU A 301 7.53 -18.60 14.56
N ALA A 302 7.77 -17.31 14.76
CA ALA A 302 7.76 -16.70 16.09
C ALA A 302 6.37 -16.74 16.73
N ALA A 303 5.32 -16.38 15.98
CA ALA A 303 3.93 -16.47 16.42
C ALA A 303 3.50 -17.92 16.76
N ALA A 304 4.07 -18.91 16.06
CA ALA A 304 3.85 -20.32 16.33
C ALA A 304 4.67 -20.90 17.49
N GLY A 305 5.53 -20.08 18.13
CA GLY A 305 6.40 -20.49 19.23
C GLY A 305 7.71 -21.17 18.80
N LYS A 306 8.00 -21.23 17.50
CA LYS A 306 9.23 -21.83 16.93
C LYS A 306 10.40 -20.85 16.93
N VAL A 307 10.78 -20.37 18.12
CA VAL A 307 11.75 -19.29 18.31
C VAL A 307 13.14 -19.62 17.75
N ILE A 308 13.58 -20.90 17.83
CA ILE A 308 14.91 -21.31 17.35
C ILE A 308 15.00 -21.19 15.83
N GLU A 309 13.99 -21.69 15.12
CA GLU A 309 13.91 -21.57 13.66
C GLU A 309 13.80 -20.11 13.22
N ALA A 310 12.96 -19.34 13.90
CA ALA A 310 12.82 -17.89 13.64
C ALA A 310 14.16 -17.16 13.78
N LYS A 311 14.94 -17.44 14.83
CA LYS A 311 16.29 -16.85 15.02
C LYS A 311 17.27 -17.21 13.90
N ARG A 312 17.20 -18.44 13.35
CA ARG A 312 18.03 -18.83 12.19
C ARG A 312 17.68 -18.00 10.96
N MET A 313 16.38 -17.82 10.69
CA MET A 313 15.91 -17.00 9.58
C MET A 313 16.26 -15.51 9.77
N ALA A 314 16.19 -14.99 10.99
CA ALA A 314 16.56 -13.61 11.32
C ALA A 314 18.05 -13.31 11.01
N ARG A 315 18.95 -14.29 11.21
CA ARG A 315 20.37 -14.16 10.81
C ARG A 315 20.52 -14.03 9.29
N ARG A 316 19.72 -14.77 8.51
CA ARG A 316 19.69 -14.66 7.05
C ARG A 316 19.20 -13.29 6.60
N ARG A 317 18.16 -12.77 7.27
CA ARG A 317 17.61 -11.43 6.99
C ARG A 317 18.67 -10.32 7.11
N LYS A 318 19.53 -10.40 8.12
CA LYS A 318 20.58 -9.38 8.34
C LYS A 318 21.51 -9.21 7.14
N ARG A 319 21.74 -10.26 6.35
CA ARG A 319 22.58 -10.20 5.12
C ARG A 319 21.93 -9.35 4.02
N GLY A 320 20.59 -9.32 3.93
CA GLY A 320 19.86 -8.52 2.94
C GLY A 320 19.72 -7.03 3.27
N LEU A 321 20.07 -6.59 4.50
CA LEU A 321 19.89 -5.20 4.91
C LEU A 321 20.76 -4.21 4.14
N GLY A 322 21.90 -4.64 3.59
CA GLY A 322 22.74 -3.81 2.73
C GLY A 322 21.99 -3.31 1.49
N PHE A 323 21.30 -4.22 0.82
CA PHE A 323 20.45 -3.89 -0.33
C PHE A 323 19.30 -2.93 0.04
N VAL A 324 18.62 -3.18 1.17
CA VAL A 324 17.52 -2.32 1.64
C VAL A 324 18.00 -0.89 1.90
N ARG A 325 19.18 -0.72 2.53
CA ARG A 325 19.78 0.60 2.76
C ARG A 325 20.14 1.29 1.45
N ALA A 326 20.75 0.57 0.51
CA ALA A 326 21.08 1.12 -0.79
C ALA A 326 19.82 1.54 -1.57
N LEU A 327 18.76 0.75 -1.50
CA LEU A 327 17.46 1.07 -2.10
C LEU A 327 16.87 2.35 -1.48
N SER A 328 16.87 2.48 -0.15
CA SER A 328 16.33 3.67 0.52
C SER A 328 17.08 4.96 0.13
N THR A 329 18.40 4.89 -0.06
CA THR A 329 19.20 6.03 -0.51
C THR A 329 18.83 6.49 -1.94
N VAL A 330 18.60 5.55 -2.85
CA VAL A 330 18.20 5.87 -4.23
C VAL A 330 16.79 6.46 -4.27
N THR A 331 15.89 5.95 -3.44
CA THR A 331 14.48 6.35 -3.44
C THR A 331 14.16 7.56 -2.57
N GLU A 332 15.17 8.14 -1.91
CA GLU A 332 15.01 9.40 -1.18
C GLU A 332 14.59 10.52 -2.13
N LEU A 333 13.50 11.23 -1.77
CA LEU A 333 12.93 12.25 -2.61
C LEU A 333 13.81 13.50 -2.65
N ASP A 334 13.96 14.07 -3.84
CA ASP A 334 14.66 15.35 -4.02
C ASP A 334 13.85 16.47 -3.37
N PRO A 335 14.45 17.32 -2.51
CA PRO A 335 13.76 18.44 -1.88
C PRO A 335 13.08 19.40 -2.85
N ARG A 336 13.59 19.54 -4.09
CA ARG A 336 12.99 20.37 -5.14
C ARG A 336 11.59 19.93 -5.55
N LEU A 337 11.24 18.66 -5.34
CA LEU A 337 9.89 18.15 -5.57
C LEU A 337 8.83 18.80 -4.66
N LYS A 338 9.23 19.45 -3.55
CA LYS A 338 8.32 20.23 -2.71
C LYS A 338 7.76 21.47 -3.43
N GLN A 339 8.43 21.93 -4.49
CA GLN A 339 8.06 23.10 -5.27
C GLN A 339 7.17 22.78 -6.48
N LEU A 340 6.72 21.53 -6.65
CA LEU A 340 5.88 21.14 -7.78
C LEU A 340 4.47 21.71 -7.68
N ALA A 341 3.90 21.73 -6.48
CA ALA A 341 2.55 22.20 -6.27
C ALA A 341 2.46 23.72 -6.35
N THR A 342 1.48 24.24 -7.06
CA THR A 342 1.06 25.65 -7.08
C THR A 342 -0.16 25.84 -6.19
N ASP A 343 -0.53 27.08 -5.89
CA ASP A 343 -1.69 27.38 -5.04
C ASP A 343 -3.00 26.73 -5.52
N LYS A 344 -3.15 26.54 -6.83
CA LYS A 344 -4.32 25.89 -7.46
C LYS A 344 -4.21 24.38 -7.51
N THR A 345 -3.05 23.79 -7.23
CA THR A 345 -2.85 22.35 -7.31
C THR A 345 -3.64 21.64 -6.20
N LEU A 346 -4.52 20.73 -6.57
CA LEU A 346 -5.25 19.90 -5.61
C LEU A 346 -4.26 18.97 -4.87
N VAL A 347 -4.37 18.91 -3.55
CA VAL A 347 -3.61 17.99 -2.70
C VAL A 347 -4.54 16.88 -2.19
N CYS A 348 -5.74 17.23 -1.75
CA CYS A 348 -6.76 16.26 -1.38
C CYS A 348 -7.83 16.17 -2.48
N ARG A 349 -7.85 15.05 -3.24
CA ARG A 349 -8.86 14.80 -4.30
C ARG A 349 -10.25 14.51 -3.76
N CYS A 350 -10.34 13.94 -2.54
CA CYS A 350 -11.62 13.54 -1.96
C CYS A 350 -12.45 14.74 -1.48
N GLU A 351 -11.78 15.82 -1.10
CA GLU A 351 -12.39 17.02 -0.51
C GLU A 351 -12.03 18.30 -1.28
N ASP A 352 -11.43 18.15 -2.47
CA ASP A 352 -11.03 19.24 -3.37
C ASP A 352 -10.22 20.36 -2.70
N VAL A 353 -9.26 19.95 -1.82
CA VAL A 353 -8.44 20.91 -1.08
C VAL A 353 -7.13 21.17 -1.83
N SER A 354 -6.91 22.45 -2.19
CA SER A 354 -5.74 22.91 -2.90
C SER A 354 -4.53 23.15 -1.96
N TYR A 355 -3.34 23.20 -2.56
CA TYR A 355 -2.09 23.53 -1.87
C TYR A 355 -2.16 24.91 -1.20
N GLY A 356 -2.72 25.93 -1.89
CA GLY A 356 -2.85 27.28 -1.36
C GLY A 356 -3.63 27.33 -0.06
N ARG A 357 -4.75 26.58 0.04
CA ARG A 357 -5.51 26.47 1.27
C ARG A 357 -4.77 25.77 2.40
N LEU A 358 -3.94 24.75 2.06
CA LEU A 358 -3.23 23.99 3.08
C LEU A 358 -2.06 24.76 3.67
N ARG A 359 -1.31 25.52 2.87
CA ARG A 359 -0.12 26.26 3.34
C ARG A 359 -0.41 27.34 4.38
N GLU A 360 -1.70 27.71 4.57
CA GLU A 360 -2.14 28.67 5.58
C GLU A 360 -2.16 28.08 6.99
N HIS A 361 -1.96 26.75 7.13
CA HIS A 361 -2.04 26.03 8.39
C HIS A 361 -0.66 25.59 8.89
N ALA A 362 -0.52 25.55 10.21
CA ALA A 362 0.76 25.18 10.84
C ALA A 362 0.98 23.66 10.95
N CYS A 363 -0.07 22.85 10.96
CA CYS A 363 0.02 21.41 11.16
C CYS A 363 -1.12 20.63 10.49
N TRP A 364 -0.91 19.31 10.37
CA TRP A 364 -1.90 18.39 9.79
C TRP A 364 -3.27 18.45 10.47
N ARG A 365 -3.29 18.50 11.80
CA ARG A 365 -4.56 18.51 12.55
C ARG A 365 -5.37 19.75 12.28
N GLU A 366 -4.74 20.92 12.29
CA GLU A 366 -5.39 22.20 11.98
C GLU A 366 -5.94 22.19 10.54
N ALA A 367 -5.09 21.87 9.56
CA ALA A 367 -5.48 21.77 8.17
C ALA A 367 -6.66 20.81 7.96
N LYS A 368 -6.61 19.63 8.59
CA LYS A 368 -7.70 18.64 8.53
C LYS A 368 -9.02 19.20 9.07
N LEU A 369 -9.00 19.89 10.22
CA LEU A 369 -10.22 20.44 10.84
C LEU A 369 -10.80 21.61 10.05
N GLN A 370 -9.95 22.48 9.49
CA GLN A 370 -10.39 23.70 8.79
C GLN A 370 -10.76 23.44 7.32
N THR A 371 -10.11 22.48 6.67
CA THR A 371 -10.27 22.25 5.23
C THR A 371 -10.94 20.92 4.89
N ARG A 372 -11.13 20.01 5.85
CA ARG A 372 -11.53 18.61 5.67
C ARG A 372 -10.48 17.75 4.94
N CYS A 373 -9.27 18.25 4.68
CA CYS A 373 -8.20 17.46 4.07
C CYS A 373 -7.96 16.15 4.83
N GLY A 374 -8.06 15.02 4.14
CA GLY A 374 -7.92 13.70 4.75
C GLY A 374 -9.15 13.15 5.46
N MET A 375 -10.31 13.81 5.36
CA MET A 375 -11.58 13.32 5.91
C MET A 375 -12.44 12.54 4.92
N GLY A 376 -12.13 12.61 3.62
CA GLY A 376 -12.87 11.89 2.58
C GLY A 376 -12.62 10.37 2.60
N PRO A 377 -13.20 9.62 1.64
CA PRO A 377 -13.21 8.14 1.65
C PRO A 377 -11.84 7.48 1.79
N CYS A 378 -10.76 8.11 1.28
CA CYS A 378 -9.40 7.56 1.42
C CYS A 378 -8.79 7.78 2.81
N GLN A 379 -9.44 8.53 3.71
CA GLN A 379 -9.00 8.79 5.08
C GLN A 379 -7.55 9.27 5.18
N GLY A 380 -7.15 10.17 4.27
CA GLY A 380 -5.80 10.75 4.26
C GLY A 380 -4.70 9.86 3.65
N ARG A 381 -5.02 8.67 3.14
CA ARG A 381 -4.02 7.73 2.60
C ARG A 381 -3.24 8.27 1.40
N VAL A 382 -3.82 9.17 0.63
CA VAL A 382 -3.16 9.84 -0.50
C VAL A 382 -2.54 11.16 -0.07
N CYS A 383 -3.34 12.07 0.50
CA CYS A 383 -2.88 13.42 0.85
C CYS A 383 -1.99 13.48 2.10
N GLY A 384 -2.11 12.56 3.06
CA GLY A 384 -1.27 12.55 4.26
C GLY A 384 0.22 12.46 3.95
N PRO A 385 0.70 11.42 3.23
CA PRO A 385 2.10 11.31 2.83
C PRO A 385 2.58 12.46 1.92
N ALA A 386 1.67 13.05 1.13
CA ALA A 386 1.98 14.20 0.31
C ALA A 386 2.23 15.45 1.18
N THR A 387 1.36 15.72 2.15
CA THR A 387 1.49 16.86 3.06
C THR A 387 2.66 16.71 4.03
N GLU A 388 2.96 15.48 4.47
CA GLU A 388 4.18 15.19 5.23
C GLU A 388 5.44 15.61 4.44
N PHE A 389 5.51 15.26 3.16
CA PHE A 389 6.64 15.65 2.32
C PHE A 389 6.65 17.15 2.03
N LEU A 390 5.52 17.75 1.66
CA LEU A 390 5.43 19.16 1.24
C LEU A 390 5.69 20.13 2.40
N PHE A 391 5.07 19.88 3.55
CA PHE A 391 5.07 20.82 4.69
C PHE A 391 5.88 20.32 5.89
N GLY A 392 6.35 19.06 5.87
CA GLY A 392 6.98 18.43 7.03
C GLY A 392 6.01 18.06 8.14
N TRP A 393 4.70 18.11 7.88
CA TRP A 393 3.70 17.73 8.86
C TRP A 393 3.76 16.23 9.11
N LYS A 394 4.29 15.86 10.26
CA LYS A 394 4.19 14.48 10.69
C LYS A 394 2.70 14.21 10.95
N MET A 395 2.15 13.21 10.28
CA MET A 395 0.91 12.60 10.74
C MET A 395 1.26 12.09 12.13
N ASP A 396 0.80 12.84 13.15
CA ASP A 396 1.18 12.60 14.52
C ASP A 396 1.20 11.10 14.80
N SER A 397 2.37 10.59 15.13
CA SER A 397 2.56 9.24 15.67
C SER A 397 1.87 9.08 17.03
N THR A 398 1.27 10.15 17.53
CA THR A 398 0.37 10.11 18.66
C THR A 398 -0.93 9.47 18.20
N TRP A 399 -1.25 8.34 18.76
CA TRP A 399 -2.44 7.50 18.66
C TRP A 399 -3.77 8.24 18.54
N SER A 400 -3.78 9.56 18.74
CA SER A 400 -4.96 10.41 18.79
C SER A 400 -5.62 10.69 17.43
N THR A 401 -4.95 10.37 16.31
CA THR A 401 -5.46 10.71 14.96
C THR A 401 -6.09 9.53 14.23
N ILE A 402 -5.73 8.29 14.56
CA ILE A 402 -6.30 7.08 13.95
C ILE A 402 -7.38 6.53 14.87
N ARG A 403 -8.58 6.48 14.35
CA ARG A 403 -9.78 6.02 15.05
C ARG A 403 -10.54 5.02 14.18
N PRO A 404 -11.24 4.04 14.78
CA PRO A 404 -12.15 3.22 14.03
C PRO A 404 -13.38 4.04 13.57
N PRO A 405 -13.99 3.66 12.46
CA PRO A 405 -13.55 2.62 11.53
C PRO A 405 -12.34 3.08 10.70
N LEU A 406 -11.36 2.19 10.46
CA LEU A 406 -10.17 2.50 9.63
C LEU A 406 -10.51 2.79 8.17
N TYR A 407 -11.64 2.31 7.72
CA TYR A 407 -12.17 2.45 6.35
C TYR A 407 -13.66 2.79 6.43
N PRO A 408 -14.24 3.39 5.38
CA PRO A 408 -15.70 3.47 5.26
C PRO A 408 -16.31 2.07 5.33
N VAL A 409 -17.31 1.91 6.17
CA VAL A 409 -18.05 0.65 6.40
C VAL A 409 -19.55 0.92 6.38
N LEU A 410 -20.34 -0.12 6.21
CA LEU A 410 -21.80 -0.02 6.34
C LEU A 410 -22.18 0.30 7.78
N VAL A 411 -23.24 1.10 7.96
CA VAL A 411 -23.74 1.47 9.30
C VAL A 411 -24.10 0.24 10.11
N SER A 412 -24.64 -0.81 9.46
CA SER A 412 -24.91 -2.11 10.08
C SER A 412 -23.70 -2.82 10.67
N SER A 413 -22.49 -2.53 10.16
CA SER A 413 -21.23 -3.10 10.66
C SER A 413 -20.68 -2.37 11.88
N LEU A 414 -21.18 -1.18 12.20
CA LEU A 414 -20.79 -0.41 13.39
C LEU A 414 -21.55 -0.83 14.65
N GLY A 415 -22.70 -1.49 14.50
CA GLY A 415 -23.48 -2.03 15.59
C GLY A 415 -22.84 -3.28 16.21
N ASP A 416 -23.33 -3.67 17.40
CA ASP A 416 -23.00 -4.95 17.99
C ASP A 416 -23.69 -6.05 17.16
N PRO A 417 -22.96 -6.98 16.53
CA PRO A 417 -23.57 -8.03 15.71
C PRO A 417 -24.61 -8.85 16.45
N ASP A 418 -24.47 -8.98 17.77
CA ASP A 418 -25.38 -9.75 18.62
C ASP A 418 -26.55 -8.90 19.18
N LYS A 419 -26.57 -7.59 18.94
CA LYS A 419 -27.62 -6.65 19.40
C LYS A 419 -28.46 -6.03 18.28
N LEU A 420 -28.15 -6.26 17.02
CA LEU A 420 -28.93 -5.80 15.87
C LEU A 420 -30.09 -6.75 15.52
N GLU A 421 -30.82 -7.28 16.50
CA GLU A 421 -32.22 -7.59 16.27
C GLU A 421 -32.99 -6.27 16.14
N PHE A 422 -33.06 -5.74 14.94
CA PHE A 422 -34.14 -4.79 14.60
C PHE A 422 -35.43 -5.58 14.77
N LYS A 423 -36.11 -5.36 15.90
CA LYS A 423 -37.52 -5.74 16.04
C LYS A 423 -38.28 -5.00 14.95
N SER A 424 -38.56 -5.70 13.86
CA SER A 424 -39.41 -5.19 12.75
C SER A 424 -40.86 -4.92 13.18
N ASP A 425 -41.19 -5.13 14.47
CA ASP A 425 -42.54 -5.04 14.99
C ASP A 425 -43.00 -3.64 15.41
N SER A 426 -42.12 -2.62 15.41
CA SER A 426 -42.52 -1.26 15.86
C SER A 426 -42.95 -0.32 14.75
N LEU A 427 -42.85 -0.69 13.47
CA LEU A 427 -43.32 0.14 12.35
C LEU A 427 -44.71 -0.26 11.81
N ALA A 428 -45.26 -1.38 12.24
CA ALA A 428 -46.60 -1.87 11.83
C ALA A 428 -47.73 -1.25 12.66
N LEU A 429 -47.47 -0.63 13.81
CA LEU A 429 -48.52 -0.10 14.70
C LEU A 429 -48.76 1.44 14.62
N ALA A 430 -47.91 2.17 13.91
CA ALA A 430 -48.10 3.61 13.74
C ALA A 430 -48.99 4.01 12.52
N GLY A 431 -49.26 3.05 11.63
CA GLY A 431 -50.09 3.27 10.42
C GLY A 431 -51.57 2.95 10.56
N ALA A 432 -52.03 2.39 11.70
CA ALA A 432 -53.41 1.89 11.86
C ALA A 432 -54.32 2.75 12.74
N GLN A 433 -53.85 3.86 13.30
CA GLN A 433 -54.66 4.73 14.17
C GLN A 433 -55.16 6.04 13.53
N ASP A 434 -54.71 6.43 12.34
CA ASP A 434 -55.14 7.71 11.69
C ASP A 434 -56.23 7.54 10.63
N GLN A 435 -56.99 6.41 10.60
CA GLN A 435 -58.11 6.26 9.67
C GLN A 435 -59.50 6.10 10.34
N LYS A 436 -59.68 6.50 11.60
CA LYS A 436 -60.98 6.40 12.29
C LYS A 436 -61.56 7.75 12.82
N GLU A 437 -61.08 8.88 12.42
CA GLU A 437 -61.69 10.18 12.76
C GLU A 437 -61.95 11.07 11.54
N ILE A 438 -62.46 10.53 10.44
CA ILE A 438 -63.18 11.34 9.41
C ILE A 438 -64.34 10.48 8.88
N GLN A 439 -65.42 10.40 9.63
CA GLN A 439 -66.79 10.27 9.14
C GLN A 439 -67.76 10.95 10.09
#